data_b4aab013d8e75a5aa6a9c10f7b41a914
#
_entry.id   b4aab013d8e75a5aa6a9c10f7b41a914
#
_cell.length_a   1.000
_cell.length_b   1.000
_cell.length_c   1.000
_cell.angle_alpha   90.00
_cell.angle_beta   90.00
_cell.angle_gamma   90.00
#
_symmetry.space_group_name_H-M   'P 1'
#
loop_
_entity.id
_entity.type
_entity.pdbx_description
1 polymer ?
#
loop_
_entity_poly.entity_id
_entity_poly.type
_entity_poly.pdbx_seq_one_letter_code
_entity_poly.pdbx_strand_id
1 'polypeptide(L)'
;SAADSSLFFEIDHSGSWHYEIGDQNCHFYLAVSGPTEIQSHWSKNLKPGDSFTTVPVAVGVGHDDFEEAIGTLTKYRRKIRRPNKDNENLPVIFNDYMNCLFGDPTTEKEFPLVDAAEKAGCEYFVIDAGWYADGNWWDSVGEWQESKKRFPNGVREVTDYIRSKGMIPGVWLELEVMDINCKKASILPDECFFLRHGKRVYDRSRYQLDFRHPLVIEHVTEVIDRVVRDYGVGYIKMDYNIEPGIGTEVDADSFGDGLLEHERAYLAWLDGIYKKYPDLVIENCSSGGLRMDYAMLARNSIQSTSDQEDYRNYATISANAAIGVTPRSEEH
;
A
#
# COMPACT_ATOMS: atom_id res chain seq x y z
N SER A 1 5.48 -34.99 28.02
CA SER A 1 5.42 -34.69 26.60
C SER A 1 5.48 -33.18 26.45
N ALA A 2 6.48 -32.68 25.76
CA ALA A 2 6.45 -31.32 25.29
C ALA A 2 5.15 -31.19 24.48
N ALA A 3 4.35 -30.21 24.76
CA ALA A 3 3.14 -30.00 23.99
C ALA A 3 3.58 -29.68 22.54
N ASP A 4 3.17 -30.53 21.61
CA ASP A 4 3.34 -30.27 20.19
C ASP A 4 2.39 -29.12 19.83
N SER A 5 2.81 -27.88 20.12
CA SER A 5 2.03 -26.67 19.88
C SER A 5 2.93 -25.55 19.40
N SER A 6 2.48 -24.85 18.39
CA SER A 6 3.10 -23.67 17.82
C SER A 6 2.36 -22.42 18.28
N LEU A 7 3.06 -21.45 18.84
CA LEU A 7 2.52 -20.12 19.10
C LEU A 7 2.80 -19.22 17.89
N PHE A 8 1.81 -18.49 17.43
CA PHE A 8 1.99 -17.46 16.42
C PHE A 8 1.39 -16.12 16.87
N PHE A 9 1.88 -15.05 16.28
CA PHE A 9 1.33 -13.71 16.51
C PHE A 9 1.39 -12.90 15.22
N GLU A 10 0.53 -11.89 15.14
CA GLU A 10 0.48 -10.92 14.05
C GLU A 10 0.23 -9.54 14.65
N ILE A 11 0.99 -8.53 14.20
CA ILE A 11 0.81 -7.14 14.59
C ILE A 11 0.14 -6.43 13.42
N ASP A 12 -1.13 -6.05 13.57
CA ASP A 12 -1.94 -5.47 12.51
C ASP A 12 -1.71 -3.94 12.45
N HIS A 13 -0.49 -3.56 12.05
CA HIS A 13 -0.08 -2.16 12.01
C HIS A 13 0.99 -1.91 10.94
N SER A 14 0.79 -0.89 10.11
CA SER A 14 1.71 -0.52 9.02
C SER A 14 2.91 0.31 9.48
N GLY A 15 2.85 0.96 10.63
CA GLY A 15 3.94 1.74 11.22
C GLY A 15 4.88 0.91 12.09
N SER A 16 5.55 1.58 13.03
CA SER A 16 6.51 0.93 13.92
C SER A 16 5.87 -0.06 14.88
N TRP A 17 6.53 -1.18 15.06
CA TRP A 17 6.15 -2.23 16.02
C TRP A 17 7.41 -2.90 16.59
N HIS A 18 7.23 -3.67 17.64
CA HIS A 18 8.32 -4.41 18.28
C HIS A 18 7.84 -5.77 18.77
N TYR A 19 8.70 -6.77 18.66
CA TYR A 19 8.54 -8.02 19.37
C TYR A 19 9.87 -8.45 20.00
N GLU A 20 9.78 -9.20 21.07
CA GLU A 20 10.93 -9.75 21.77
C GLU A 20 10.62 -11.18 22.21
N ILE A 21 11.53 -12.09 21.92
CA ILE A 21 11.51 -13.44 22.45
C ILE A 21 12.75 -13.61 23.30
N GLY A 22 12.56 -13.95 24.55
CA GLY A 22 13.65 -14.09 25.49
C GLY A 22 13.40 -15.16 26.54
N ASP A 23 14.38 -15.34 27.44
CA ASP A 23 14.21 -16.17 28.60
C ASP A 23 14.51 -15.40 29.89
N GLN A 24 13.74 -15.67 30.93
CA GLN A 24 13.95 -15.12 32.25
C GLN A 24 13.66 -16.22 33.29
N ASN A 25 14.64 -16.50 34.11
CA ASN A 25 14.51 -17.53 35.17
C ASN A 25 14.06 -18.90 34.62
N CYS A 26 14.65 -19.34 33.53
CA CYS A 26 14.32 -20.58 32.81
C CYS A 26 12.88 -20.63 32.22
N HIS A 27 12.24 -19.50 32.05
CA HIS A 27 10.96 -19.39 31.38
C HIS A 27 11.07 -18.53 30.08
N PHE A 28 10.62 -19.05 28.97
CA PHE A 28 10.52 -18.29 27.75
C PHE A 28 9.38 -17.28 27.85
N TYR A 29 9.60 -16.10 27.29
CA TYR A 29 8.55 -15.11 27.15
C TYR A 29 8.50 -14.57 25.71
N LEU A 30 7.32 -14.12 25.32
CA LEU A 30 7.07 -13.35 24.12
C LEU A 30 6.46 -12.00 24.55
N ALA A 31 7.11 -10.90 24.19
CA ALA A 31 6.54 -9.56 24.26
C ALA A 31 6.24 -9.07 22.83
N VAL A 32 5.04 -8.52 22.60
CA VAL A 32 4.60 -8.01 21.31
C VAL A 32 3.93 -6.65 21.54
N SER A 33 4.30 -5.65 20.75
CA SER A 33 3.78 -4.30 20.93
C SER A 33 3.76 -3.52 19.61
N GLY A 34 3.03 -2.42 19.59
CA GLY A 34 3.22 -1.33 18.64
C GLY A 34 4.54 -0.59 18.91
N PRO A 35 4.64 0.71 18.55
CA PRO A 35 5.86 1.48 18.76
C PRO A 35 6.24 1.58 20.23
N THR A 36 7.54 1.64 20.48
CA THR A 36 8.13 1.79 21.83
C THR A 36 9.03 3.03 21.86
N GLU A 37 9.38 3.51 23.04
CA GLU A 37 10.31 4.63 23.17
C GLU A 37 11.70 4.27 22.62
N ILE A 38 12.23 3.12 23.00
CA ILE A 38 13.60 2.72 22.68
C ILE A 38 13.78 2.43 21.19
N GLN A 39 12.88 1.68 20.56
CA GLN A 39 13.03 1.24 19.18
C GLN A 39 12.39 2.22 18.17
N SER A 40 11.39 2.98 18.59
CA SER A 40 10.52 3.75 17.68
C SER A 40 10.42 5.23 18.04
N HIS A 41 11.16 5.71 19.04
CA HIS A 41 11.06 7.09 19.54
C HIS A 41 9.60 7.49 19.85
N TRP A 42 8.84 6.56 20.42
CA TRP A 42 7.42 6.75 20.73
C TRP A 42 7.20 7.05 22.21
N SER A 43 6.52 8.12 22.47
CA SER A 43 5.95 8.44 23.79
C SER A 43 4.63 9.20 23.61
N LYS A 44 3.72 9.08 24.58
CA LYS A 44 2.41 9.75 24.55
C LYS A 44 2.11 10.36 25.91
N ASN A 45 1.74 11.63 25.93
CA ASN A 45 1.28 12.33 27.13
C ASN A 45 -0.23 12.12 27.31
N LEU A 46 -0.62 11.38 28.34
CA LEU A 46 -2.02 11.22 28.71
C LEU A 46 -2.37 12.14 29.86
N LYS A 47 -3.33 13.01 29.64
CA LYS A 47 -3.91 13.88 30.67
C LYS A 47 -4.98 13.11 31.46
N PRO A 48 -5.35 13.57 32.66
CA PRO A 48 -6.46 12.99 33.41
C PRO A 48 -7.74 12.93 32.56
N GLY A 49 -8.28 11.73 32.38
CA GLY A 49 -9.47 11.48 31.55
C GLY A 49 -9.18 11.04 30.12
N ASP A 50 -7.94 11.13 29.64
CA ASP A 50 -7.54 10.64 28.33
C ASP A 50 -7.45 9.10 28.31
N SER A 51 -7.61 8.53 27.13
CA SER A 51 -7.41 7.11 26.88
C SER A 51 -6.52 6.91 25.65
N PHE A 52 -5.79 5.82 25.62
CA PHE A 52 -5.00 5.39 24.48
C PHE A 52 -5.31 3.93 24.15
N THR A 53 -5.57 3.68 22.86
CA THR A 53 -5.73 2.32 22.35
C THR A 53 -4.46 1.89 21.63
N THR A 54 -3.87 0.78 22.04
CA THR A 54 -2.69 0.21 21.40
C THR A 54 -2.99 -0.26 19.98
N VAL A 55 -1.94 -0.58 19.22
CA VAL A 55 -2.13 -1.27 17.94
C VAL A 55 -2.70 -2.68 18.18
N PRO A 56 -3.53 -3.20 17.25
CA PRO A 56 -4.06 -4.55 17.36
C PRO A 56 -2.94 -5.60 17.27
N VAL A 57 -3.02 -6.62 18.09
CA VAL A 57 -2.16 -7.79 18.03
C VAL A 57 -3.02 -9.04 18.10
N ALA A 58 -2.90 -9.91 17.12
CA ALA A 58 -3.50 -11.23 17.14
C ALA A 58 -2.48 -12.25 17.69
N VAL A 59 -2.93 -13.11 18.57
CA VAL A 59 -2.14 -14.24 19.11
C VAL A 59 -2.93 -15.51 18.96
N GLY A 60 -2.28 -16.56 18.48
CA GLY A 60 -2.95 -17.84 18.29
C GLY A 60 -2.02 -19.04 18.59
N VAL A 61 -2.64 -20.19 18.73
CA VAL A 61 -1.96 -21.46 19.01
C VAL A 61 -2.40 -22.49 17.95
N GLY A 62 -1.42 -23.13 17.32
CA GLY A 62 -1.59 -24.34 16.56
C GLY A 62 -1.25 -25.55 17.42
N HIS A 63 -1.96 -26.66 17.28
CA HIS A 63 -1.80 -27.83 18.14
C HIS A 63 -0.86 -28.91 17.59
N ASP A 64 -0.56 -28.87 16.30
CA ASP A 64 0.31 -29.88 15.67
C ASP A 64 1.61 -29.25 15.17
N ASP A 65 1.64 -28.82 13.92
CA ASP A 65 2.83 -28.33 13.25
C ASP A 65 2.69 -26.88 12.76
N PHE A 66 3.68 -26.45 12.00
CA PHE A 66 3.70 -25.13 11.37
C PHE A 66 2.56 -24.91 10.39
N GLU A 67 2.19 -25.94 9.62
CA GLU A 67 1.13 -25.82 8.60
C GLU A 67 -0.23 -25.62 9.25
N GLU A 68 -0.51 -26.30 10.37
CA GLU A 68 -1.74 -26.10 11.14
C GLU A 68 -1.80 -24.68 11.74
N ALA A 69 -0.68 -24.17 12.27
CA ALA A 69 -0.58 -22.82 12.77
C ALA A 69 -0.86 -21.77 11.68
N ILE A 70 -0.25 -21.92 10.48
CA ILE A 70 -0.51 -21.03 9.33
C ILE A 70 -1.95 -21.18 8.84
N GLY A 71 -2.51 -22.39 8.82
CA GLY A 71 -3.91 -22.62 8.48
C GLY A 71 -4.86 -21.90 9.43
N THR A 72 -4.55 -21.87 10.73
CA THR A 72 -5.31 -21.15 11.76
C THR A 72 -5.21 -19.63 11.57
N LEU A 73 -4.01 -19.11 11.31
CA LEU A 73 -3.78 -17.71 10.99
C LEU A 73 -4.56 -17.30 9.72
N THR A 74 -4.51 -18.13 8.68
CA THR A 74 -5.25 -17.89 7.44
C THR A 74 -6.76 -17.81 7.67
N LYS A 75 -7.32 -18.70 8.52
CA LYS A 75 -8.75 -18.64 8.90
C LYS A 75 -9.10 -17.34 9.62
N TYR A 76 -8.23 -16.86 10.51
CA TYR A 76 -8.38 -15.56 11.18
C TYR A 76 -8.38 -14.42 10.16
N ARG A 77 -7.36 -14.34 9.30
CA ARG A 77 -7.19 -13.32 8.27
C ARG A 77 -8.40 -13.26 7.31
N ARG A 78 -8.88 -14.40 6.84
CA ARG A 78 -10.10 -14.48 6.00
C ARG A 78 -11.34 -13.92 6.70
N LYS A 79 -11.40 -14.00 8.01
CA LYS A 79 -12.55 -13.51 8.80
C LYS A 79 -12.53 -12.00 8.98
N ILE A 80 -11.35 -11.39 9.09
CA ILE A 80 -11.22 -9.95 9.36
C ILE A 80 -11.04 -9.10 8.11
N ARG A 81 -10.70 -9.68 6.97
CA ARG A 81 -10.54 -8.95 5.72
C ARG A 81 -11.85 -8.41 5.18
N ARG A 82 -11.80 -7.26 4.52
CA ARG A 82 -12.93 -6.68 3.81
C ARG A 82 -13.40 -7.63 2.68
N PRO A 83 -14.72 -7.87 2.54
CA PRO A 83 -15.24 -8.60 1.38
C PRO A 83 -14.94 -7.84 0.08
N ASN A 84 -14.50 -8.57 -0.95
CA ASN A 84 -14.22 -8.03 -2.28
C ASN A 84 -14.51 -9.11 -3.34
N LYS A 85 -15.03 -8.69 -4.50
CA LYS A 85 -15.35 -9.61 -5.61
C LYS A 85 -14.11 -10.31 -6.16
N ASP A 86 -12.95 -9.64 -6.17
CA ASP A 86 -11.70 -10.22 -6.67
C ASP A 86 -11.22 -11.40 -5.84
N ASN A 87 -11.56 -11.42 -4.55
CA ASN A 87 -11.27 -12.57 -3.68
C ASN A 87 -12.06 -13.83 -4.08
N GLU A 88 -13.09 -13.69 -4.92
CA GLU A 88 -13.92 -14.79 -5.41
C GLU A 88 -13.62 -15.13 -6.87
N ASN A 89 -13.38 -14.14 -7.71
CA ASN A 89 -13.29 -14.26 -9.15
C ASN A 89 -11.86 -14.46 -9.68
N LEU A 90 -10.83 -14.07 -8.92
CA LEU A 90 -9.40 -14.20 -9.28
C LEU A 90 -9.11 -13.69 -10.71
N PRO A 91 -9.33 -12.41 -11.02
CA PRO A 91 -9.21 -11.89 -12.36
C PRO A 91 -7.76 -11.90 -12.85
N VAL A 92 -7.54 -12.05 -14.15
CA VAL A 92 -6.24 -11.95 -14.79
C VAL A 92 -5.92 -10.50 -15.06
N ILE A 93 -4.75 -10.03 -14.58
CA ILE A 93 -4.32 -8.64 -14.65
C ILE A 93 -3.11 -8.52 -15.59
N PHE A 94 -3.15 -7.57 -16.52
CA PHE A 94 -1.97 -7.12 -17.25
C PHE A 94 -1.49 -5.79 -16.66
N ASN A 95 -0.19 -5.69 -16.40
CA ASN A 95 0.49 -4.48 -15.97
C ASN A 95 1.61 -4.16 -16.97
N ASP A 96 1.72 -2.91 -17.42
CA ASP A 96 2.62 -2.49 -18.49
C ASP A 96 4.06 -2.17 -18.03
N TYR A 97 4.40 -2.32 -16.74
CA TYR A 97 5.70 -1.90 -16.22
C TYR A 97 6.79 -2.95 -16.42
N MET A 98 6.76 -4.01 -15.60
CA MET A 98 7.84 -5.03 -15.56
C MET A 98 7.92 -5.80 -16.87
N ASN A 99 9.16 -5.91 -17.39
CA ASN A 99 9.44 -6.60 -18.67
C ASN A 99 8.63 -6.06 -19.86
N CYS A 100 8.13 -4.83 -19.78
CA CYS A 100 7.31 -4.18 -20.80
C CYS A 100 7.78 -2.73 -21.04
N LEU A 101 7.11 -1.71 -20.51
CA LEU A 101 7.40 -0.30 -20.79
C LEU A 101 8.31 0.39 -19.78
N PHE A 102 8.48 -0.15 -18.57
CA PHE A 102 9.34 0.40 -17.51
C PHE A 102 9.12 1.90 -17.23
N GLY A 103 7.85 2.32 -17.17
CA GLY A 103 7.48 3.71 -16.89
C GLY A 103 7.53 4.66 -18.07
N ASP A 104 7.44 4.13 -19.29
CA ASP A 104 7.34 4.93 -20.52
C ASP A 104 6.04 4.66 -21.32
N PRO A 105 4.85 4.74 -20.67
CA PRO A 105 3.57 4.56 -21.32
C PRO A 105 3.27 5.75 -22.23
N THR A 106 2.68 5.48 -23.40
CA THR A 106 2.13 6.49 -24.33
C THR A 106 0.91 5.92 -25.02
N THR A 107 -0.01 6.78 -25.49
CA THR A 107 -1.19 6.33 -26.26
C THR A 107 -0.82 5.34 -27.38
N GLU A 108 0.27 5.62 -28.12
CA GLU A 108 0.71 4.77 -29.23
C GLU A 108 1.17 3.38 -28.78
N LYS A 109 1.85 3.29 -27.64
CA LYS A 109 2.36 2.02 -27.09
C LYS A 109 1.27 1.21 -26.41
N GLU A 110 0.30 1.88 -25.78
CA GLU A 110 -0.76 1.22 -25.03
C GLU A 110 -1.74 0.46 -25.93
N PHE A 111 -2.19 1.03 -27.04
CA PHE A 111 -3.19 0.38 -27.90
C PHE A 111 -2.82 -1.04 -28.33
N PRO A 112 -1.63 -1.33 -28.86
CA PRO A 112 -1.27 -2.70 -29.21
C PRO A 112 -1.14 -3.62 -27.99
N LEU A 113 -0.76 -3.11 -26.82
CA LEU A 113 -0.71 -3.89 -25.59
C LEU A 113 -2.12 -4.25 -25.09
N VAL A 114 -3.06 -3.31 -25.17
CA VAL A 114 -4.48 -3.55 -24.86
C VAL A 114 -5.05 -4.66 -25.74
N ASP A 115 -4.78 -4.63 -27.05
CA ASP A 115 -5.22 -5.68 -27.99
C ASP A 115 -4.57 -7.05 -27.67
N ALA A 116 -3.33 -7.05 -27.21
CA ALA A 116 -2.65 -8.28 -26.82
C ALA A 116 -3.20 -8.85 -25.51
N ALA A 117 -3.45 -7.99 -24.51
CA ALA A 117 -4.03 -8.35 -23.23
C ALA A 117 -5.46 -8.93 -23.37
N GLU A 118 -6.31 -8.31 -24.22
CA GLU A 118 -7.63 -8.85 -24.56
C GLU A 118 -7.53 -10.27 -25.11
N LYS A 119 -6.65 -10.50 -26.08
CA LYS A 119 -6.44 -11.83 -26.69
C LYS A 119 -5.90 -12.85 -25.70
N ALA A 120 -5.13 -12.40 -24.71
CA ALA A 120 -4.63 -13.25 -23.63
C ALA A 120 -5.71 -13.58 -22.57
N GLY A 121 -6.88 -12.94 -22.63
CA GLY A 121 -7.97 -13.14 -21.69
C GLY A 121 -7.83 -12.35 -20.40
N CYS A 122 -7.06 -11.25 -20.41
CA CYS A 122 -6.97 -10.36 -19.26
C CYS A 122 -8.30 -9.66 -18.99
N GLU A 123 -8.58 -9.45 -17.71
CA GLU A 123 -9.80 -8.78 -17.23
C GLU A 123 -9.51 -7.36 -16.75
N TYR A 124 -8.27 -7.09 -16.35
CA TYR A 124 -7.76 -5.79 -15.97
C TYR A 124 -6.54 -5.41 -16.84
N PHE A 125 -6.45 -4.12 -17.15
CA PHE A 125 -5.28 -3.56 -17.81
C PHE A 125 -4.80 -2.33 -17.05
N VAL A 126 -3.56 -2.37 -16.52
CA VAL A 126 -2.99 -1.34 -15.65
C VAL A 126 -1.91 -0.56 -16.39
N ILE A 127 -2.14 0.75 -16.56
CA ILE A 127 -1.12 1.72 -16.96
C ILE A 127 -0.32 2.06 -15.70
N ASP A 128 0.89 1.54 -15.58
CA ASP A 128 1.72 1.70 -14.41
C ASP A 128 2.40 3.09 -14.36
N ALA A 129 3.47 3.27 -13.63
CA ALA A 129 4.17 4.54 -13.47
C ALA A 129 4.51 5.22 -14.80
N GLY A 130 4.46 6.55 -14.84
CA GLY A 130 4.85 7.36 -16.00
C GLY A 130 3.70 8.06 -16.73
N TRP A 131 2.45 7.66 -16.56
CA TRP A 131 1.31 8.28 -17.25
C TRP A 131 1.15 9.79 -16.94
N TYR A 132 1.67 10.23 -15.79
CA TYR A 132 1.63 11.61 -15.29
C TYR A 132 2.90 12.42 -15.62
N ALA A 133 3.94 11.80 -16.15
CA ALA A 133 5.27 12.38 -16.27
C ALA A 133 5.62 12.74 -17.72
N ASP A 134 6.09 13.97 -17.96
CA ASP A 134 6.63 14.37 -19.26
C ASP A 134 8.06 13.85 -19.50
N GLY A 135 8.76 13.52 -18.43
CA GLY A 135 10.14 13.02 -18.40
C GLY A 135 10.28 11.73 -17.59
N ASN A 136 11.24 11.72 -16.67
CA ASN A 136 11.41 10.62 -15.74
C ASN A 136 10.20 10.56 -14.78
N TRP A 137 9.58 9.41 -14.70
CA TRP A 137 8.41 9.21 -13.86
C TRP A 137 8.73 9.34 -12.36
N TRP A 138 9.95 8.92 -11.95
CA TRP A 138 10.38 8.95 -10.57
C TRP A 138 10.36 10.35 -9.97
N ASP A 139 10.80 11.35 -10.73
CA ASP A 139 10.92 12.75 -10.31
C ASP A 139 9.67 13.59 -10.67
N SER A 140 8.51 12.95 -10.82
CA SER A 140 7.29 13.62 -11.29
C SER A 140 6.05 13.30 -10.45
N VAL A 141 6.19 12.59 -9.33
CA VAL A 141 5.08 12.20 -8.45
C VAL A 141 4.55 13.39 -7.65
N GLY A 142 3.25 13.40 -7.39
CA GLY A 142 2.62 14.35 -6.47
C GLY A 142 1.37 15.05 -6.99
N GLU A 143 1.34 15.61 -8.19
CA GLU A 143 0.16 16.28 -8.75
C GLU A 143 -0.82 15.31 -9.42
N TRP A 144 -0.29 14.22 -9.97
CA TRP A 144 -1.08 13.15 -10.59
C TRP A 144 -1.98 13.63 -11.72
N GLN A 145 -1.46 14.60 -12.50
CA GLN A 145 -2.09 15.06 -13.73
C GLN A 145 -1.53 14.27 -14.92
N GLU A 146 -2.38 13.95 -15.87
CA GLU A 146 -1.96 13.24 -17.08
C GLU A 146 -0.93 14.03 -17.89
N SER A 147 0.10 13.35 -18.41
CA SER A 147 1.06 13.95 -19.33
C SER A 147 0.42 14.16 -20.71
N LYS A 148 0.27 15.40 -21.13
CA LYS A 148 -0.22 15.71 -22.48
C LYS A 148 0.78 15.36 -23.59
N LYS A 149 2.06 15.19 -23.23
CA LYS A 149 3.09 14.71 -24.16
C LYS A 149 2.92 13.22 -24.47
N ARG A 150 2.60 12.42 -23.45
CA ARG A 150 2.42 10.97 -23.56
C ARG A 150 1.01 10.60 -24.03
N PHE A 151 0.03 11.35 -23.57
CA PHE A 151 -1.40 11.17 -23.86
C PHE A 151 -2.00 12.47 -24.43
N PRO A 152 -1.76 12.79 -25.70
CA PRO A 152 -2.20 14.07 -26.31
C PRO A 152 -3.70 14.31 -26.18
N ASN A 153 -4.51 13.27 -26.29
CA ASN A 153 -5.97 13.30 -26.16
C ASN A 153 -6.46 12.98 -24.74
N GLY A 154 -5.52 12.83 -23.79
CA GLY A 154 -5.78 12.44 -22.41
C GLY A 154 -5.73 10.93 -22.17
N VAL A 155 -5.47 10.57 -20.91
CA VAL A 155 -5.47 9.16 -20.46
C VAL A 155 -6.84 8.52 -20.69
N ARG A 156 -7.91 9.32 -20.68
CA ARG A 156 -9.29 8.87 -20.92
C ARG A 156 -9.46 8.15 -22.25
N GLU A 157 -8.76 8.56 -23.30
CA GLU A 157 -8.78 7.88 -24.59
C GLU A 157 -8.35 6.41 -24.46
N VAL A 158 -7.26 6.16 -23.74
CA VAL A 158 -6.74 4.80 -23.54
C VAL A 158 -7.65 3.99 -22.61
N THR A 159 -8.13 4.59 -21.52
CA THR A 159 -9.03 3.88 -20.60
C THR A 159 -10.38 3.56 -21.23
N ASP A 160 -10.90 4.39 -22.12
CA ASP A 160 -12.09 4.09 -22.92
C ASP A 160 -11.82 2.94 -23.91
N TYR A 161 -10.63 2.89 -24.50
CA TYR A 161 -10.23 1.79 -25.37
C TYR A 161 -10.13 0.46 -24.60
N ILE A 162 -9.52 0.47 -23.43
CA ILE A 162 -9.46 -0.71 -22.54
C ILE A 162 -10.87 -1.22 -22.24
N ARG A 163 -11.80 -0.32 -21.86
CA ARG A 163 -13.21 -0.69 -21.61
C ARG A 163 -13.91 -1.23 -22.86
N SER A 164 -13.61 -0.69 -24.03
CA SER A 164 -14.19 -1.18 -25.29
C SER A 164 -13.81 -2.63 -25.60
N LYS A 165 -12.71 -3.12 -25.01
CA LYS A 165 -12.23 -4.50 -25.08
C LYS A 165 -12.78 -5.39 -23.96
N GLY A 166 -13.64 -4.85 -23.10
CA GLY A 166 -14.24 -5.60 -21.98
C GLY A 166 -13.39 -5.67 -20.73
N MET A 167 -12.23 -5.01 -20.68
CA MET A 167 -11.34 -4.97 -19.53
C MET A 167 -11.61 -3.76 -18.63
N ILE A 168 -11.23 -3.86 -17.38
CA ILE A 168 -11.27 -2.76 -16.40
C ILE A 168 -9.92 -2.02 -16.45
N PRO A 169 -9.90 -0.69 -16.71
CA PRO A 169 -8.66 0.08 -16.72
C PRO A 169 -8.15 0.35 -15.30
N GLY A 170 -6.85 0.27 -15.12
CA GLY A 170 -6.14 0.63 -13.91
C GLY A 170 -5.04 1.66 -14.13
N VAL A 171 -4.63 2.32 -13.04
CA VAL A 171 -3.46 3.20 -13.00
C VAL A 171 -2.64 2.99 -11.74
N TRP A 172 -1.35 3.30 -11.84
CA TRP A 172 -0.44 3.33 -10.71
C TRP A 172 -0.47 4.69 -10.01
N LEU A 173 -0.44 4.70 -8.67
CA LEU A 173 -0.36 5.88 -7.82
C LEU A 173 0.58 5.62 -6.64
N GLU A 174 1.18 6.69 -6.11
CA GLU A 174 1.94 6.69 -4.86
C GLU A 174 1.57 7.94 -4.05
N LEU A 175 0.44 7.87 -3.36
CA LEU A 175 -0.23 9.05 -2.79
C LEU A 175 0.36 9.55 -1.48
N GLU A 176 1.18 8.76 -0.81
CA GLU A 176 1.79 9.16 0.46
C GLU A 176 3.01 10.08 0.29
N VAL A 177 3.42 10.32 -0.95
CA VAL A 177 4.64 11.08 -1.25
C VAL A 177 4.41 12.18 -2.28
N MET A 178 5.36 13.12 -2.31
CA MET A 178 5.41 14.18 -3.31
C MET A 178 6.87 14.48 -3.66
N ASP A 179 7.20 14.53 -4.96
CA ASP A 179 8.56 14.91 -5.41
C ASP A 179 8.96 16.29 -4.88
N ILE A 180 10.23 16.43 -4.51
CA ILE A 180 10.75 17.68 -3.93
C ILE A 180 10.68 18.87 -4.89
N ASN A 181 10.63 18.62 -6.20
CA ASN A 181 10.50 19.64 -7.26
C ASN A 181 9.05 19.83 -7.72
N CYS A 182 8.10 19.09 -7.18
CA CYS A 182 6.70 19.24 -7.50
C CYS A 182 6.23 20.66 -7.14
N LYS A 183 5.55 21.34 -8.08
CA LYS A 183 5.05 22.70 -7.84
C LYS A 183 4.14 22.77 -6.61
N LYS A 184 3.30 21.78 -6.42
CA LYS A 184 2.40 21.70 -5.28
C LYS A 184 3.17 21.58 -3.96
N ALA A 185 4.35 20.96 -3.93
CA ALA A 185 5.20 20.91 -2.75
C ALA A 185 5.68 22.31 -2.29
N SER A 186 5.87 23.24 -3.23
CA SER A 186 6.24 24.62 -2.90
C SER A 186 5.07 25.50 -2.43
N ILE A 187 3.83 25.04 -2.62
CA ILE A 187 2.60 25.78 -2.28
C ILE A 187 2.04 25.30 -0.94
N LEU A 188 2.13 24.00 -0.66
CA LEU A 188 1.61 23.42 0.56
C LEU A 188 2.43 23.88 1.79
N PRO A 189 1.76 24.18 2.92
CA PRO A 189 2.43 24.44 4.19
C PRO A 189 3.36 23.29 4.60
N ASP A 190 4.38 23.60 5.39
CA ASP A 190 5.35 22.59 5.86
C ASP A 190 4.68 21.50 6.71
N GLU A 191 3.64 21.83 7.43
CA GLU A 191 2.85 20.92 8.27
C GLU A 191 2.08 19.85 7.46
N CYS A 192 1.97 20.02 6.13
CA CYS A 192 1.47 18.95 5.23
C CYS A 192 2.46 17.80 5.05
N PHE A 193 3.68 17.98 5.51
CA PHE A 193 4.77 17.00 5.35
C PHE A 193 5.28 16.58 6.72
N PHE A 194 5.91 15.40 6.76
CA PHE A 194 6.67 15.03 7.94
C PHE A 194 7.80 16.03 8.18
N LEU A 195 7.93 16.50 9.40
CA LEU A 195 9.03 17.37 9.83
C LEU A 195 9.88 16.70 10.91
N ARG A 196 11.18 16.88 10.80
CA ARG A 196 12.14 16.58 11.87
C ARG A 196 13.13 17.73 12.01
N HIS A 197 13.23 18.27 13.23
CA HIS A 197 14.06 19.42 13.54
C HIS A 197 13.78 20.63 12.63
N GLY A 198 12.51 20.88 12.36
CA GLY A 198 12.03 21.98 11.52
C GLY A 198 12.31 21.81 10.02
N LYS A 199 12.63 20.59 9.56
CA LYS A 199 12.91 20.32 8.14
C LYS A 199 12.01 19.21 7.64
N ARG A 200 11.53 19.34 6.40
CA ARG A 200 10.77 18.28 5.73
C ARG A 200 11.59 17.01 5.61
N VAL A 201 10.97 15.92 5.99
CA VAL A 201 11.54 14.58 5.80
C VAL A 201 11.46 14.22 4.33
N TYR A 202 12.57 13.79 3.77
CA TYR A 202 12.58 13.27 2.41
C TYR A 202 13.49 12.04 2.30
N ASP A 203 13.13 11.18 1.38
CA ASP A 203 13.93 10.05 0.94
C ASP A 203 13.79 9.91 -0.57
N ARG A 204 14.87 9.58 -1.27
CA ARG A 204 14.89 9.33 -2.73
C ARG A 204 14.16 10.42 -3.54
N SER A 205 14.43 11.68 -3.26
CA SER A 205 13.81 12.88 -3.88
C SER A 205 12.31 13.05 -3.60
N ARG A 206 11.74 12.42 -2.58
CA ARG A 206 10.33 12.50 -2.22
C ARG A 206 10.14 12.96 -0.78
N TYR A 207 9.24 13.91 -0.59
CA TYR A 207 8.74 14.28 0.73
C TYR A 207 7.65 13.30 1.17
N GLN A 208 7.63 12.94 2.46
CA GLN A 208 6.52 12.22 3.07
C GLN A 208 5.38 13.20 3.38
N LEU A 209 4.19 12.95 2.85
CA LEU A 209 2.97 13.67 3.19
C LEU A 209 2.40 13.19 4.54
N ASP A 210 1.80 14.09 5.29
CA ASP A 210 1.16 13.78 6.55
C ASP A 210 -0.36 13.64 6.39
N PHE A 211 -0.88 12.43 6.40
CA PHE A 211 -2.32 12.15 6.24
C PHE A 211 -3.20 12.65 7.39
N ARG A 212 -2.62 13.18 8.47
CA ARG A 212 -3.36 13.87 9.51
C ARG A 212 -3.76 15.28 9.09
N HIS A 213 -3.09 15.87 8.11
CA HIS A 213 -3.33 17.24 7.67
C HIS A 213 -4.51 17.30 6.67
N PRO A 214 -5.53 18.19 6.90
CA PRO A 214 -6.72 18.25 6.05
C PRO A 214 -6.43 18.55 4.58
N LEU A 215 -5.47 19.40 4.26
CA LEU A 215 -5.09 19.72 2.87
C LEU A 215 -4.47 18.51 2.14
N VAL A 216 -3.81 17.61 2.87
CA VAL A 216 -3.31 16.35 2.29
C VAL A 216 -4.48 15.44 1.95
N ILE A 217 -5.41 15.25 2.88
CA ILE A 217 -6.64 14.45 2.66
C ILE A 217 -7.44 14.99 1.48
N GLU A 218 -7.62 16.32 1.40
CA GLU A 218 -8.29 16.97 0.27
C GLU A 218 -7.58 16.63 -1.04
N HIS A 219 -6.27 16.86 -1.10
CA HIS A 219 -5.47 16.60 -2.29
C HIS A 219 -5.55 15.15 -2.77
N VAL A 220 -5.28 14.18 -1.89
CA VAL A 220 -5.26 12.75 -2.29
C VAL A 220 -6.66 12.24 -2.64
N THR A 221 -7.70 12.81 -2.02
CA THR A 221 -9.09 12.48 -2.35
C THR A 221 -9.48 13.04 -3.71
N GLU A 222 -9.08 14.26 -4.05
CA GLU A 222 -9.25 14.84 -5.40
C GLU A 222 -8.55 14.01 -6.47
N VAL A 223 -7.36 13.48 -6.19
CA VAL A 223 -6.65 12.59 -7.12
C VAL A 223 -7.47 11.33 -7.37
N ILE A 224 -7.94 10.65 -6.32
CA ILE A 224 -8.80 9.46 -6.48
C ILE A 224 -10.08 9.80 -7.25
N ASP A 225 -10.75 10.91 -6.90
CA ASP A 225 -11.96 11.34 -7.60
C ASP A 225 -11.72 11.54 -9.10
N ARG A 226 -10.61 12.18 -9.46
CA ARG A 226 -10.22 12.41 -10.85
C ARG A 226 -9.94 11.11 -11.59
N VAL A 227 -9.12 10.22 -11.05
CA VAL A 227 -8.79 8.98 -11.76
C VAL A 227 -10.02 8.07 -11.90
N VAL A 228 -10.88 8.03 -10.90
CA VAL A 228 -12.09 7.19 -10.96
C VAL A 228 -13.16 7.82 -11.88
N ARG A 229 -13.45 9.10 -11.73
CA ARG A 229 -14.57 9.75 -12.44
C ARG A 229 -14.17 10.26 -13.81
N ASP A 230 -13.05 10.99 -13.90
CA ASP A 230 -12.68 11.68 -15.13
C ASP A 230 -11.92 10.74 -16.06
N TYR A 231 -11.04 9.88 -15.54
CA TYR A 231 -10.33 8.89 -16.34
C TYR A 231 -11.07 7.54 -16.43
N GLY A 232 -12.05 7.30 -15.57
CA GLY A 232 -12.88 6.09 -15.58
C GLY A 232 -12.14 4.84 -15.14
N VAL A 233 -11.20 4.99 -14.22
CA VAL A 233 -10.38 3.92 -13.66
C VAL A 233 -11.20 3.11 -12.65
N GLY A 234 -11.07 1.79 -12.70
CA GLY A 234 -11.68 0.85 -11.73
C GLY A 234 -10.66 0.07 -10.91
N TYR A 235 -9.38 0.24 -11.18
CA TYR A 235 -8.28 -0.41 -10.50
C TYR A 235 -7.14 0.56 -10.20
N ILE A 236 -6.57 0.52 -9.01
CA ILE A 236 -5.42 1.34 -8.62
C ILE A 236 -4.33 0.43 -8.04
N LYS A 237 -3.14 0.46 -8.62
CA LYS A 237 -1.94 -0.04 -7.94
C LYS A 237 -1.40 1.08 -7.06
N MET A 238 -1.58 0.92 -5.74
CA MET A 238 -1.17 1.90 -4.74
C MET A 238 0.19 1.51 -4.19
N ASP A 239 1.21 2.26 -4.57
CA ASP A 239 2.60 1.99 -4.22
C ASP A 239 3.12 2.90 -3.10
N TYR A 240 4.25 2.51 -2.49
CA TYR A 240 4.96 3.27 -1.48
C TYR A 240 6.44 2.89 -1.45
N ASN A 241 7.32 3.81 -1.87
CA ASN A 241 8.71 3.49 -2.21
C ASN A 241 9.76 4.26 -1.41
N ILE A 242 9.38 4.87 -0.29
CA ILE A 242 10.31 5.58 0.59
C ILE A 242 10.26 5.07 2.02
N GLU A 243 11.27 5.44 2.81
CA GLU A 243 11.35 5.13 4.22
C GLU A 243 11.23 6.44 5.03
N PRO A 244 10.10 6.71 5.71
CA PRO A 244 9.89 7.95 6.46
C PRO A 244 10.74 8.01 7.74
N GLY A 245 11.37 6.92 8.12
CA GLY A 245 12.17 6.76 9.33
C GLY A 245 11.30 6.79 10.59
N ILE A 246 11.80 7.49 11.62
CA ILE A 246 11.18 7.50 12.95
C ILE A 246 9.86 8.27 13.06
N GLY A 247 9.45 8.98 12.00
CA GLY A 247 8.20 9.73 11.98
C GLY A 247 8.36 11.25 11.93
N THR A 248 7.44 11.97 12.55
CA THR A 248 7.31 13.43 12.45
C THR A 248 7.04 14.07 13.81
N GLU A 249 7.54 15.32 13.98
CA GLU A 249 7.28 16.15 15.17
C GLU A 249 6.02 17.00 15.06
N VAL A 250 5.42 17.06 13.87
CA VAL A 250 4.25 17.91 13.62
C VAL A 250 3.07 17.44 14.47
N ASP A 251 2.57 18.32 15.32
CA ASP A 251 1.39 18.06 16.17
C ASP A 251 1.39 16.67 16.81
N ALA A 252 2.51 16.32 17.46
CA ALA A 252 2.74 15.01 18.04
C ALA A 252 3.54 15.12 19.36
N ASP A 253 3.32 14.19 20.27
CA ASP A 253 4.07 14.12 21.54
C ASP A 253 5.52 13.61 21.35
N SER A 254 5.73 12.88 20.27
CA SER A 254 7.05 12.33 19.87
C SER A 254 7.07 11.99 18.38
N PHE A 255 8.24 11.74 17.80
CA PHE A 255 8.34 11.34 16.39
C PHE A 255 7.53 10.08 16.08
N GLY A 256 7.64 9.07 16.92
CA GLY A 256 6.90 7.81 16.78
C GLY A 256 5.39 7.96 16.97
N ASP A 257 4.95 8.92 17.79
CA ASP A 257 3.53 9.25 17.94
C ASP A 257 2.97 9.86 16.65
N GLY A 258 3.74 10.77 16.04
CA GLY A 258 3.40 11.34 14.74
C GLY A 258 3.26 10.28 13.65
N LEU A 259 4.17 9.30 13.59
CA LEU A 259 4.08 8.18 12.65
C LEU A 259 2.85 7.31 12.92
N LEU A 260 2.61 6.93 14.18
CA LEU A 260 1.45 6.12 14.56
C LEU A 260 0.13 6.76 14.15
N GLU A 261 -0.04 8.04 14.43
CA GLU A 261 -1.28 8.75 14.12
C GLU A 261 -1.42 9.02 12.62
N HIS A 262 -0.31 9.21 11.89
CA HIS A 262 -0.32 9.27 10.42
C HIS A 262 -0.84 7.97 9.81
N GLU A 263 -0.31 6.82 10.23
CA GLU A 263 -0.75 5.52 9.72
C GLU A 263 -2.23 5.25 10.01
N ARG A 264 -2.70 5.65 11.20
CA ARG A 264 -4.13 5.58 11.54
C ARG A 264 -4.98 6.47 10.63
N ALA A 265 -4.51 7.67 10.34
CA ALA A 265 -5.20 8.59 9.44
C ALA A 265 -5.22 8.07 8.00
N TYR A 266 -4.12 7.49 7.52
CA TYR A 266 -4.05 6.86 6.21
C TYR A 266 -5.06 5.70 6.09
N LEU A 267 -5.08 4.79 7.05
CA LEU A 267 -6.04 3.67 7.04
C LEU A 267 -7.50 4.14 7.12
N ALA A 268 -7.78 5.18 7.92
CA ALA A 268 -9.12 5.76 8.00
C ALA A 268 -9.54 6.44 6.68
N TRP A 269 -8.61 7.13 6.00
CA TRP A 269 -8.83 7.69 4.68
C TRP A 269 -9.12 6.58 3.66
N LEU A 270 -8.32 5.51 3.65
CA LEU A 270 -8.50 4.36 2.76
C LEU A 270 -9.87 3.69 2.96
N ASP A 271 -10.30 3.50 4.21
CA ASP A 271 -11.65 3.02 4.54
C ASP A 271 -12.73 3.96 4.00
N GLY A 272 -12.49 5.28 4.03
CA GLY A 272 -13.36 6.30 3.42
C GLY A 272 -13.45 6.18 1.90
N ILE A 273 -12.32 5.90 1.24
CA ILE A 273 -12.28 5.67 -0.22
C ILE A 273 -13.09 4.43 -0.60
N TYR A 274 -12.92 3.32 0.09
CA TYR A 274 -13.72 2.11 -0.16
C TYR A 274 -15.21 2.30 0.10
N LYS A 275 -15.56 3.12 1.09
CA LYS A 275 -16.97 3.47 1.32
C LYS A 275 -17.55 4.33 0.20
N LYS A 276 -16.74 5.23 -0.38
CA LYS A 276 -17.14 6.11 -1.48
C LYS A 276 -17.20 5.36 -2.82
N TYR A 277 -16.28 4.44 -3.04
CA TYR A 277 -16.09 3.66 -4.26
C TYR A 277 -16.01 2.16 -3.92
N PRO A 278 -17.14 1.51 -3.58
CA PRO A 278 -17.15 0.13 -3.07
C PRO A 278 -16.66 -0.92 -4.09
N ASP A 279 -16.76 -0.63 -5.38
CA ASP A 279 -16.32 -1.51 -6.47
C ASP A 279 -14.88 -1.22 -6.93
N LEU A 280 -14.21 -0.21 -6.37
CA LEU A 280 -12.81 0.10 -6.69
C LEU A 280 -11.90 -1.00 -6.15
N VAL A 281 -11.06 -1.53 -7.02
CA VAL A 281 -9.99 -2.46 -6.65
C VAL A 281 -8.72 -1.69 -6.35
N ILE A 282 -8.10 -1.96 -5.22
CA ILE A 282 -6.78 -1.42 -4.88
C ILE A 282 -5.82 -2.57 -4.62
N GLU A 283 -4.77 -2.63 -5.42
CA GLU A 283 -3.59 -3.46 -5.19
C GLU A 283 -2.66 -2.72 -4.24
N ASN A 284 -2.30 -3.36 -3.13
CA ASN A 284 -1.26 -2.86 -2.24
C ASN A 284 0.11 -3.20 -2.80
N CYS A 285 0.98 -2.21 -2.89
CA CYS A 285 2.36 -2.34 -3.32
C CYS A 285 3.27 -1.49 -2.42
N SER A 286 4.50 -1.92 -2.25
CA SER A 286 5.59 -1.13 -1.69
C SER A 286 6.89 -1.72 -2.22
N SER A 287 7.36 -1.22 -3.36
CA SER A 287 8.45 -1.86 -4.12
C SER A 287 8.24 -3.40 -4.18
N GLY A 288 7.06 -3.82 -4.59
CA GLY A 288 6.58 -5.19 -4.40
C GLY A 288 6.01 -5.43 -3.00
N GLY A 289 6.60 -6.33 -2.24
CA GLY A 289 6.08 -6.85 -0.98
C GLY A 289 6.69 -6.26 0.30
N LEU A 290 7.25 -5.05 0.30
CA LEU A 290 7.87 -4.48 1.51
C LEU A 290 6.87 -4.04 2.59
N ARG A 291 5.59 -3.82 2.23
CA ARG A 291 4.52 -3.47 3.18
C ARG A 291 3.36 -4.46 3.06
N MET A 292 3.45 -5.57 3.79
CA MET A 292 2.46 -6.67 3.77
C MET A 292 1.87 -6.94 5.17
N ASP A 293 1.77 -5.91 6.01
CA ASP A 293 1.06 -6.05 7.28
C ASP A 293 -0.45 -6.25 7.06
N TYR A 294 -1.11 -6.86 8.03
CA TYR A 294 -2.51 -7.21 7.85
C TYR A 294 -3.48 -6.02 8.03
N ALA A 295 -3.02 -4.88 8.53
CA ALA A 295 -3.81 -3.64 8.50
C ALA A 295 -4.07 -3.21 7.04
N MET A 296 -3.07 -3.35 6.16
CA MET A 296 -3.21 -3.12 4.72
C MET A 296 -3.92 -4.27 4.01
N LEU A 297 -3.49 -5.51 4.23
CA LEU A 297 -4.03 -6.70 3.57
C LEU A 297 -5.50 -6.98 3.91
N ALA A 298 -5.96 -6.57 5.10
CA ALA A 298 -7.37 -6.68 5.45
C ALA A 298 -8.27 -5.73 4.64
N ARG A 299 -7.72 -4.67 4.04
CA ARG A 299 -8.45 -3.66 3.28
C ARG A 299 -8.34 -3.88 1.78
N ASN A 300 -7.14 -4.14 1.30
CA ASN A 300 -6.86 -4.30 -0.12
C ASN A 300 -7.17 -5.73 -0.58
N SER A 301 -7.62 -5.88 -1.82
CA SER A 301 -7.99 -7.19 -2.35
C SER A 301 -6.85 -7.92 -3.03
N ILE A 302 -5.83 -7.17 -3.47
CA ILE A 302 -4.69 -7.68 -4.22
C ILE A 302 -3.40 -7.16 -3.57
N GLN A 303 -2.36 -7.99 -3.57
CA GLN A 303 -1.04 -7.68 -3.06
C GLN A 303 0.02 -7.90 -4.13
N SER A 304 0.83 -6.90 -4.41
CA SER A 304 2.09 -7.06 -5.12
C SER A 304 3.10 -7.73 -4.21
N THR A 305 3.67 -8.85 -4.61
CA THR A 305 4.54 -9.66 -3.74
C THR A 305 6.03 -9.41 -3.96
N SER A 306 6.43 -8.94 -5.15
CA SER A 306 7.83 -8.65 -5.47
C SER A 306 7.95 -7.89 -6.79
N ASP A 307 9.01 -7.06 -6.90
CA ASP A 307 9.47 -6.46 -8.15
C ASP A 307 10.50 -7.35 -8.88
N GLN A 308 10.51 -8.64 -8.63
CA GLN A 308 11.42 -9.59 -9.26
C GLN A 308 11.09 -9.78 -10.74
N GLU A 309 12.04 -9.44 -11.63
CA GLU A 309 11.87 -9.53 -13.09
C GLU A 309 12.17 -10.94 -13.66
N ASP A 310 12.99 -11.76 -12.97
CA ASP A 310 13.25 -13.14 -13.37
C ASP A 310 12.08 -14.03 -12.95
N TYR A 311 11.31 -14.48 -13.93
CA TYR A 311 10.13 -15.33 -13.71
C TYR A 311 10.42 -16.65 -12.96
N ARG A 312 11.65 -17.18 -13.02
CA ARG A 312 12.05 -18.38 -12.29
C ARG A 312 12.16 -18.11 -10.78
N ASN A 313 12.74 -16.98 -10.44
CA ASN A 313 12.82 -16.53 -9.04
C ASN A 313 11.44 -16.12 -8.54
N TYR A 314 10.65 -15.43 -9.38
CA TYR A 314 9.30 -15.00 -9.04
C TYR A 314 8.37 -16.19 -8.73
N ALA A 315 8.49 -17.30 -9.46
CA ALA A 315 7.72 -18.52 -9.19
C ALA A 315 7.89 -19.03 -7.75
N THR A 316 9.12 -18.95 -7.21
CA THR A 316 9.38 -19.32 -5.81
C THR A 316 8.77 -18.32 -4.83
N ILE A 317 8.83 -17.03 -5.14
CA ILE A 317 8.23 -15.96 -4.31
C ILE A 317 6.71 -16.17 -4.24
N SER A 318 6.06 -16.31 -5.38
CA SER A 318 4.61 -16.54 -5.47
C SER A 318 4.16 -17.79 -4.74
N ALA A 319 4.90 -18.90 -4.88
CA ALA A 319 4.59 -20.16 -4.20
C ALA A 319 4.63 -20.03 -2.66
N ASN A 320 5.47 -19.15 -2.13
CA ASN A 320 5.60 -18.92 -0.69
C ASN A 320 4.74 -17.75 -0.18
N ALA A 321 4.17 -16.93 -1.06
CA ALA A 321 3.38 -15.78 -0.69
C ALA A 321 2.19 -16.13 0.23
N ALA A 322 1.61 -17.30 0.06
CA ALA A 322 0.49 -17.80 0.87
C ALA A 322 0.75 -17.86 2.38
N ILE A 323 2.02 -17.84 2.82
CA ILE A 323 2.38 -17.75 4.24
C ILE A 323 2.10 -16.34 4.78
N GLY A 324 2.41 -15.31 3.99
CA GLY A 324 2.24 -13.91 4.36
C GLY A 324 0.91 -13.31 3.93
N VAL A 325 0.39 -13.73 2.79
CA VAL A 325 -0.83 -13.21 2.16
C VAL A 325 -1.92 -14.27 2.18
N THR A 326 -3.15 -13.87 2.40
CA THR A 326 -4.28 -14.81 2.38
C THR A 326 -4.48 -15.36 0.96
N PRO A 327 -4.43 -16.67 0.73
CA PRO A 327 -4.74 -17.24 -0.58
C PRO A 327 -6.05 -16.73 -1.16
N ARG A 328 -6.09 -16.43 -2.45
CA ARG A 328 -7.05 -15.66 -3.25
C ARG A 328 -6.83 -14.13 -3.26
N SER A 329 -5.70 -13.66 -2.69
CA SER A 329 -5.33 -12.24 -2.77
C SER A 329 -4.00 -12.03 -3.52
N GLU A 330 -3.30 -13.11 -3.84
CA GLU A 330 -2.00 -13.11 -4.52
C GLU A 330 -1.94 -13.97 -5.79
N GLU A 331 -3.04 -14.57 -6.19
CA GLU A 331 -3.07 -15.48 -7.34
C GLU A 331 -3.16 -14.71 -8.66
N HIS A 332 -2.17 -13.84 -8.94
CA HIS A 332 -2.19 -13.02 -10.17
C HIS A 332 -0.84 -12.97 -10.85
#